data_d852d197544e3b0ec95445c073d32346
#
_entry.id   d852d197544e3b0ec95445c073d32346
#
_cell.length_a   1.000
_cell.length_b   1.000
_cell.length_c   1.000
_cell.angle_alpha   90.00
_cell.angle_beta   90.00
_cell.angle_gamma   90.00
#
_symmetry.space_group_name_H-M   'P 1'
#
loop_
_entity.id
_entity.type
_entity.pdbx_description
1 polymer ?
#
loop_
_entity_poly.entity_id
_entity_poly.type
_entity_poly.pdbx_seq_one_letter_code
_entity_poly.pdbx_strand_id
1 'polypeptide(L)'
;MHQIINAAYCIHYDDYDFLLDVVRSVRETSTGVELAIYTDKPDFMAKQALQKARLADVPLTFHGPFVDCEAASAPDSEERRHFLDCWRRAFDVYQEFGARSIVLHTHHMQNIPETDKDTLRGYATEAIQAVANMAVE
;
A
#
# COMPACT_ATOMS: atom_id res chain seq x y z
N MET A 1 3.76 -20.84 16.79
CA MET A 1 2.64 -19.99 17.26
C MET A 1 2.42 -18.94 16.17
N HIS A 2 1.31 -19.03 15.42
CA HIS A 2 1.01 -18.00 14.41
C HIS A 2 0.48 -16.77 15.12
N GLN A 3 1.27 -15.71 15.15
CA GLN A 3 0.80 -14.42 15.63
C GLN A 3 -0.14 -13.84 14.56
N ILE A 4 -1.41 -13.79 14.87
CA ILE A 4 -2.35 -12.99 14.08
C ILE A 4 -2.05 -11.54 14.44
N ILE A 5 -1.42 -10.83 13.53
CA ILE A 5 -1.29 -9.38 13.65
C ILE A 5 -2.69 -8.84 13.37
N ASN A 6 -3.43 -8.57 14.44
CA ASN A 6 -4.70 -7.88 14.30
C ASN A 6 -4.40 -6.42 14.03
N ALA A 7 -4.65 -6.08 12.84
CA ALA A 7 -4.86 -4.80 12.21
C ALA A 7 -4.58 -3.55 13.05
N ALA A 8 -3.66 -3.08 12.83
CA ALA A 8 -3.21 -2.01 12.09
C ALA A 8 -4.11 -0.79 12.18
N TYR A 9 -3.61 0.17 12.84
CA TYR A 9 -4.01 1.52 12.54
C TYR A 9 -3.39 1.87 11.19
N CYS A 10 -4.22 2.13 10.16
CA CYS A 10 -3.76 2.73 8.94
C CYS A 10 -3.36 4.17 9.25
N ILE A 11 -2.07 4.39 9.36
CA ILE A 11 -1.52 5.69 9.74
C ILE A 11 -1.07 6.37 8.47
N HIS A 12 -1.57 7.58 8.25
CA HIS A 12 -1.04 8.46 7.24
C HIS A 12 0.40 8.83 7.61
N TYR A 13 1.32 8.71 6.67
CA TYR A 13 2.75 8.93 6.91
C TYR A 13 3.10 10.35 7.40
N ASP A 14 2.19 11.32 7.28
CA ASP A 14 2.33 12.70 7.70
C ASP A 14 1.76 12.99 9.11
N ASP A 15 1.04 12.04 9.69
CA ASP A 15 0.55 12.16 11.08
C ASP A 15 1.59 11.65 12.09
N TYR A 16 2.56 12.47 12.32
CA TYR A 16 3.79 12.14 13.03
C TYR A 16 3.63 11.90 14.53
N ASP A 17 2.83 12.72 15.18
CA ASP A 17 2.63 12.64 16.63
C ASP A 17 1.78 11.42 16.97
N PHE A 18 0.76 11.18 16.16
CA PHE A 18 -0.07 9.98 16.28
C PHE A 18 0.72 8.70 16.05
N LEU A 19 1.62 8.68 15.05
CA LEU A 19 2.50 7.53 14.81
C LEU A 19 3.35 7.17 16.03
N LEU A 20 3.88 8.16 16.75
CA LEU A 20 4.68 7.90 17.95
C LEU A 20 3.88 7.24 19.06
N ASP A 21 2.66 7.69 19.29
CA ASP A 21 1.79 7.11 20.30
C ASP A 21 1.37 5.68 19.93
N VAL A 22 1.07 5.44 18.65
CA VAL A 22 0.78 4.10 18.14
C VAL A 22 1.99 3.18 18.27
N VAL A 23 3.18 3.60 17.88
CA VAL A 23 4.41 2.79 18.01
C VAL A 23 4.67 2.40 19.46
N ARG A 24 4.45 3.31 20.40
CA ARG A 24 4.56 3.01 21.82
C ARG A 24 3.57 1.94 22.26
N SER A 25 2.30 2.11 21.92
CA SER A 25 1.23 1.14 22.22
C SER A 25 1.47 -0.23 21.59
N VAL A 26 1.93 -0.27 20.34
CA VAL A 26 2.23 -1.51 19.61
C VAL A 26 3.35 -2.31 20.26
N ARG A 27 4.40 -1.64 20.72
CA ARG A 27 5.51 -2.30 21.45
C ARG A 27 5.05 -2.96 22.75
N GLU A 28 4.06 -2.36 23.42
CA GLU A 28 3.48 -2.91 24.65
C GLU A 28 2.53 -4.09 24.39
N THR A 29 1.86 -4.11 23.24
CA THR A 29 0.80 -5.07 22.93
C THR A 29 1.21 -6.19 21.97
N SER A 30 2.43 -6.18 21.44
CA SER A 30 2.92 -7.13 20.42
C SER A 30 2.06 -7.17 19.13
N THR A 31 1.41 -6.08 18.80
CA THR A 31 0.67 -5.87 17.55
C THR A 31 1.60 -5.30 16.47
N GLY A 32 1.09 -4.93 15.32
CA GLY A 32 1.85 -4.31 14.23
C GLY A 32 1.27 -2.95 13.82
N VAL A 33 1.91 -2.33 12.85
CA VAL A 33 1.43 -1.11 12.21
C VAL A 33 1.21 -1.37 10.73
N GLU A 34 0.09 -0.92 10.18
CA GLU A 34 -0.12 -0.80 8.75
C GLU A 34 0.12 0.66 8.35
N LEU A 35 1.08 0.91 7.50
CA LEU A 35 1.45 2.24 7.05
C LEU A 35 0.92 2.48 5.64
N ALA A 36 0.11 3.53 5.45
CA ALA A 36 -0.34 3.93 4.12
C ALA A 36 0.80 4.58 3.33
N ILE A 37 1.00 4.12 2.10
CA ILE A 37 2.04 4.63 1.20
C ILE A 37 1.45 5.67 0.25
N TYR A 38 2.02 6.86 0.25
CA TYR A 38 1.68 7.96 -0.64
C TYR A 38 2.91 8.35 -1.47
N THR A 39 3.25 7.51 -2.45
CA THR A 39 4.46 7.68 -3.27
C THR A 39 4.42 8.89 -4.20
N ASP A 40 3.28 9.51 -4.37
CA ASP A 40 3.05 10.72 -5.17
C ASP A 40 3.27 12.03 -4.40
N LYS A 41 3.41 11.97 -3.06
CA LYS A 41 3.59 13.18 -2.25
C LYS A 41 5.05 13.68 -2.31
N PRO A 42 5.26 14.99 -2.55
CA PRO A 42 6.61 15.55 -2.74
C PRO A 42 7.55 15.38 -1.55
N ASP A 43 6.99 15.37 -0.34
CA ASP A 43 7.75 15.26 0.92
C ASP A 43 7.88 13.82 1.43
N PHE A 44 7.30 12.85 0.69
CA PHE A 44 7.32 11.45 1.08
C PHE A 44 8.74 10.94 1.34
N MET A 45 9.66 11.16 0.41
CA MET A 45 11.05 10.71 0.54
C MET A 45 11.79 11.37 1.71
N ALA A 46 11.50 12.63 2.01
CA ALA A 46 12.12 13.32 3.15
C ALA A 46 11.65 12.75 4.50
N LYS A 47 10.39 12.34 4.58
CA LYS A 47 9.81 11.75 5.78
C LYS A 47 10.14 10.27 5.94
N GLN A 48 10.42 9.56 4.85
CA GLN A 48 10.67 8.12 4.81
C GLN A 48 11.79 7.67 5.75
N ALA A 49 12.96 8.30 5.69
CA ALA A 49 14.10 7.92 6.52
C ALA A 49 13.80 8.07 8.03
N LEU A 50 13.05 9.09 8.38
CA LEU A 50 12.68 9.38 9.75
C LEU A 50 11.63 8.38 10.28
N GLN A 51 10.66 8.02 9.46
CA GLN A 51 9.67 6.98 9.80
C GLN A 51 10.33 5.61 9.93
N LYS A 52 11.26 5.27 9.05
CA LYS A 52 12.01 4.02 9.10
C LYS A 52 12.74 3.85 10.44
N ALA A 53 13.41 4.88 10.92
CA ALA A 53 14.10 4.84 12.20
C ALA A 53 13.15 4.63 13.39
N ARG A 54 11.93 5.16 13.31
CA ARG A 54 10.91 5.02 14.38
C ARG A 54 10.18 3.70 14.38
N LEU A 55 10.01 3.12 13.20
CA LEU A 55 9.33 1.84 13.00
C LEU A 55 10.29 0.65 13.07
N ALA A 56 11.57 0.88 13.33
CA ALA A 56 12.53 -0.18 13.58
C ALA A 56 12.02 -1.09 14.71
N ASP A 57 12.04 -2.39 14.48
CA ASP A 57 11.54 -3.41 15.41
C ASP A 57 10.01 -3.50 15.58
N VAL A 58 9.25 -2.71 14.85
CA VAL A 58 7.78 -2.83 14.80
C VAL A 58 7.38 -3.71 13.62
N PRO A 59 6.53 -4.75 13.82
CA PRO A 59 6.00 -5.51 12.71
C PRO A 59 5.19 -4.60 11.78
N LEU A 60 5.60 -4.56 10.50
CA LEU A 60 4.99 -3.68 9.51
C LEU A 60 4.21 -4.45 8.45
N THR A 61 3.07 -3.91 8.10
CA THR A 61 2.38 -4.15 6.84
C THR A 61 2.17 -2.81 6.14
N PHE A 62 2.03 -2.83 4.83
CA PHE A 62 1.73 -1.63 4.10
C PHE A 62 0.33 -1.66 3.51
N HIS A 63 -0.32 -0.51 3.59
CA HIS A 63 -1.48 -0.20 2.79
C HIS A 63 -0.96 0.35 1.46
N GLY A 64 -1.10 -0.43 0.38
CA GLY A 64 -0.58 -0.05 -0.92
C GLY A 64 -1.26 1.17 -1.52
N PRO A 65 -0.76 1.71 -2.62
CA PRO A 65 -1.34 2.86 -3.29
C PRO A 65 -2.81 2.62 -3.65
N PHE A 66 -3.69 3.56 -3.32
CA PHE A 66 -5.13 3.46 -3.60
C PHE A 66 -5.75 4.78 -4.06
N VAL A 67 -5.16 5.93 -3.74
CA VAL A 67 -5.63 7.23 -4.21
C VAL A 67 -5.12 7.42 -5.64
N ASP A 68 -6.03 7.70 -6.56
CA ASP A 68 -5.77 7.85 -8.00
C ASP A 68 -5.04 6.65 -8.64
N CYS A 69 -5.07 5.49 -7.98
CA CYS A 69 -4.44 4.25 -8.39
C CYS A 69 -5.49 3.23 -8.85
N GLU A 70 -5.86 3.28 -10.15
CA GLU A 70 -6.99 2.53 -10.70
C GLU A 70 -6.55 1.23 -11.39
N ALA A 71 -6.78 0.10 -10.73
CA ALA A 71 -6.45 -1.22 -11.28
C ALA A 71 -7.31 -1.61 -12.51
N ALA A 72 -8.55 -1.13 -12.56
CA ALA A 72 -9.49 -1.46 -13.64
C ALA A 72 -9.36 -0.56 -14.89
N SER A 73 -8.26 0.14 -15.03
CA SER A 73 -7.97 0.96 -16.22
C SER A 73 -7.58 0.12 -17.44
N ALA A 74 -7.83 0.63 -18.64
CA ALA A 74 -7.49 -0.05 -19.89
C ALA A 74 -5.96 -0.29 -20.00
N PRO A 75 -5.50 -1.42 -20.59
CA PRO A 75 -4.08 -1.80 -20.60
C PRO A 75 -3.11 -0.75 -21.12
N ASP A 76 -3.51 0.00 -22.16
CA ASP A 76 -2.66 1.00 -22.82
C ASP A 76 -2.93 2.44 -22.35
N SER A 77 -3.77 2.61 -21.33
CA SER A 77 -4.13 3.92 -20.81
C SER A 77 -3.03 4.56 -19.95
N GLU A 78 -3.15 5.87 -19.78
CA GLU A 78 -2.26 6.62 -18.89
C GLU A 78 -2.49 6.21 -17.42
N GLU A 79 -3.73 5.95 -17.05
CA GLU A 79 -4.13 5.49 -15.72
C GLU A 79 -3.50 4.14 -15.39
N ARG A 80 -3.41 3.21 -16.36
CA ARG A 80 -2.73 1.93 -16.17
C ARG A 80 -1.22 2.12 -15.95
N ARG A 81 -0.59 2.99 -16.73
CA ARG A 81 0.85 3.29 -16.55
C ARG A 81 1.09 3.90 -15.19
N HIS A 82 0.25 4.87 -14.79
CA HIS A 82 0.32 5.50 -13.47
C HIS A 82 0.15 4.48 -12.33
N PHE A 83 -0.84 3.60 -12.43
CA PHE A 83 -1.06 2.52 -11.47
C PHE A 83 0.20 1.65 -11.28
N LEU A 84 0.79 1.18 -12.37
CA LEU A 84 1.98 0.34 -12.30
C LEU A 84 3.20 1.08 -11.75
N ASP A 85 3.37 2.36 -12.06
CA ASP A 85 4.46 3.19 -11.53
C ASP A 85 4.30 3.47 -10.03
N CYS A 86 3.08 3.68 -9.56
CA CYS A 86 2.80 3.79 -8.11
C CYS A 86 3.19 2.50 -7.37
N TRP A 87 2.89 1.33 -7.95
CA TRP A 87 3.23 0.05 -7.34
C TRP A 87 4.74 -0.24 -7.35
N ARG A 88 5.47 0.09 -8.42
CA ARG A 88 6.94 -0.03 -8.43
C ARG A 88 7.56 0.77 -7.29
N ARG A 89 7.17 2.05 -7.16
CA ARG A 89 7.64 2.90 -6.05
C ARG A 89 7.22 2.38 -4.68
N ALA A 90 6.04 1.79 -4.57
CA ALA A 90 5.59 1.20 -3.32
C ALA A 90 6.44 -0.02 -2.93
N PHE A 91 6.85 -0.87 -3.87
CA PHE A 91 7.74 -1.99 -3.60
C PHE A 91 9.13 -1.56 -3.18
N ASP A 92 9.70 -0.49 -3.75
CA ASP A 92 10.98 0.07 -3.30
C ASP A 92 10.89 0.45 -1.82
N VAL A 93 9.81 1.11 -1.41
CA VAL A 93 9.56 1.47 -0.01
C VAL A 93 9.36 0.23 0.86
N TYR A 94 8.55 -0.72 0.39
CA TYR A 94 8.29 -2.00 1.08
C TYR A 94 9.60 -2.74 1.41
N GLN A 95 10.48 -2.87 0.43
CA GLN A 95 11.79 -3.51 0.61
C GLN A 95 12.65 -2.76 1.61
N GLU A 96 12.70 -1.44 1.52
CA GLU A 96 13.51 -0.61 2.40
C GLU A 96 13.08 -0.70 3.87
N PHE A 97 11.79 -0.78 4.14
CA PHE A 97 11.24 -0.92 5.50
C PHE A 97 11.22 -2.36 6.00
N GLY A 98 11.41 -3.35 5.12
CA GLY A 98 11.34 -4.77 5.48
C GLY A 98 9.95 -5.19 5.96
N ALA A 99 8.89 -4.63 5.38
CA ALA A 99 7.52 -4.97 5.74
C ALA A 99 7.17 -6.42 5.36
N ARG A 100 6.21 -7.01 6.05
CA ARG A 100 5.85 -8.43 5.86
C ARG A 100 4.85 -8.66 4.74
N SER A 101 4.02 -7.67 4.46
CA SER A 101 2.98 -7.73 3.45
C SER A 101 2.52 -6.35 3.04
N ILE A 102 1.91 -6.26 1.87
CA ILE A 102 1.28 -5.06 1.35
C ILE A 102 -0.15 -5.39 0.93
N VAL A 103 -1.10 -4.53 1.31
CA VAL A 103 -2.51 -4.65 0.94
C VAL A 103 -2.71 -4.00 -0.42
N LEU A 104 -3.28 -4.75 -1.35
CA LEU A 104 -3.67 -4.25 -2.67
C LEU A 104 -5.17 -3.99 -2.70
N HIS A 105 -5.56 -2.78 -3.09
CA HIS A 105 -6.94 -2.42 -3.34
C HIS A 105 -7.32 -2.66 -4.79
N THR A 106 -8.48 -3.27 -4.95
CA THR A 106 -9.14 -3.35 -6.25
C THR A 106 -10.10 -2.17 -6.43
N HIS A 107 -10.49 -1.92 -7.66
CA HIS A 107 -11.40 -0.84 -8.01
C HIS A 107 -12.75 -0.90 -7.27
N HIS A 108 -13.31 0.25 -6.91
CA HIS A 108 -14.65 0.37 -6.38
C HIS A 108 -15.70 0.37 -7.51
N MET A 109 -16.27 -0.78 -7.78
CA MET A 109 -17.20 -0.99 -8.91
C MET A 109 -18.66 -0.60 -8.62
N GLN A 110 -18.94 0.19 -7.58
CA GLN A 110 -20.32 0.43 -7.11
C GLN A 110 -21.19 1.22 -8.09
N ASN A 111 -20.61 2.11 -8.88
CA ASN A 111 -21.34 2.99 -9.78
C ASN A 111 -21.11 2.68 -11.27
N ILE A 112 -20.63 1.48 -11.59
CA ILE A 112 -20.32 1.08 -12.97
C ILE A 112 -21.49 0.29 -13.54
N PRO A 113 -21.92 0.57 -14.79
CA PRO A 113 -22.93 -0.22 -15.48
C PRO A 113 -22.55 -1.72 -15.51
N GLU A 114 -23.52 -2.59 -15.32
CA GLU A 114 -23.30 -4.05 -15.27
C GLU A 114 -22.66 -4.57 -16.58
N THR A 115 -22.99 -3.95 -17.71
CA THR A 115 -22.44 -4.30 -19.03
C THR A 115 -20.93 -4.13 -19.13
N ASP A 116 -20.34 -3.26 -18.32
CA ASP A 116 -18.91 -2.93 -18.39
C ASP A 116 -18.09 -3.66 -17.33
N LYS A 117 -18.75 -4.28 -16.34
CA LYS A 117 -18.10 -4.90 -15.19
C LYS A 117 -17.15 -6.02 -15.57
N ASP A 118 -17.50 -6.87 -16.52
CA ASP A 118 -16.65 -7.99 -16.92
C ASP A 118 -15.37 -7.54 -17.61
N THR A 119 -15.46 -6.51 -18.47
CA THR A 119 -14.30 -5.88 -19.09
C THR A 119 -13.37 -5.28 -18.03
N LEU A 120 -13.93 -4.54 -17.09
CA LEU A 120 -13.16 -3.89 -16.00
C LEU A 120 -12.55 -4.91 -15.03
N ARG A 121 -13.25 -6.02 -14.75
CA ARG A 121 -12.67 -7.14 -13.99
C ARG A 121 -11.49 -7.76 -14.73
N GLY A 122 -11.58 -7.92 -16.06
CA GLY A 122 -10.48 -8.37 -16.89
C GLY A 122 -9.26 -7.46 -16.74
N TYR A 123 -9.46 -6.16 -16.90
CA TYR A 123 -8.40 -5.16 -16.74
C TYR A 123 -7.79 -5.16 -15.35
N ALA A 124 -8.62 -5.22 -14.31
CA ALA A 124 -8.13 -5.30 -12.93
C ALA A 124 -7.33 -6.58 -12.68
N THR A 125 -7.78 -7.71 -13.22
CA THR A 125 -7.07 -9.00 -13.09
C THR A 125 -5.68 -8.92 -13.72
N GLU A 126 -5.56 -8.37 -14.92
CA GLU A 126 -4.26 -8.19 -15.60
C GLU A 126 -3.34 -7.24 -14.80
N ALA A 127 -3.89 -6.14 -14.29
CA ALA A 127 -3.13 -5.20 -13.47
C ALA A 127 -2.60 -5.84 -12.19
N ILE A 128 -3.45 -6.58 -11.48
CA ILE A 128 -3.09 -7.29 -10.25
C ILE A 128 -2.03 -8.34 -10.53
N GLN A 129 -2.15 -9.08 -11.64
CA GLN A 129 -1.14 -10.04 -12.04
C GLN A 129 0.22 -9.38 -12.34
N ALA A 130 0.21 -8.21 -12.99
CA ALA A 130 1.42 -7.44 -13.23
C ALA A 130 2.08 -7.00 -11.91
N VAL A 131 1.29 -6.52 -10.94
CA VAL A 131 1.79 -6.18 -9.59
C VAL A 131 2.34 -7.41 -8.87
N ALA A 132 1.65 -8.56 -8.94
CA ALA A 132 2.12 -9.80 -8.34
C ALA A 132 3.46 -10.27 -8.94
N ASN A 133 3.65 -10.09 -10.24
CA ASN A 133 4.92 -10.40 -10.90
C ASN A 133 6.06 -9.50 -10.41
N MET A 134 5.82 -8.20 -10.22
CA MET A 134 6.82 -7.27 -9.65
C MET A 134 7.24 -7.67 -8.23
N ALA A 135 6.37 -8.30 -7.46
CA ALA A 135 6.67 -8.70 -6.08
C ALA A 135 7.63 -9.89 -5.96
N VAL A 136 7.92 -10.59 -7.06
CA VAL A 136 8.83 -11.77 -7.10
C VAL A 136 10.16 -11.46 -7.78
N GLU A 137 10.32 -10.27 -8.35
CA GLU A 137 11.59 -9.76 -8.92
C GLU A 137 12.45 -9.15 -7.82
#